data_1d0e20368c24260a2fc1c0dd9f4e1e7c
#
_entry.id   1d0e20368c24260a2fc1c0dd9f4e1e7c
#
_cell.length_a   1.000
_cell.length_b   1.000
_cell.length_c   1.000
_cell.angle_alpha   90.00
_cell.angle_beta   90.00
_cell.angle_gamma   90.00
#
_symmetry.space_group_name_H-M   'P 1'
#
loop_
_entity.id
_entity.type
_entity.pdbx_description
1 polymer ?
#
loop_
_entity_poly.entity_id
_entity_poly.type
_entity_poly.pdbx_seq_one_letter_code
_entity_poly.pdbx_strand_id
1 'polypeptide(L)'
;MKAIPMPLKILFFGIILVIAFYVSYFIWDSISSESYTLDTVNEMHKEHISAVNNNKATEDLKTDLNLATLNRNVQLYVDDSTHHFDRAEYYTRLTRQDLALPDYTKAIELNSENMSYYWQRGRAYWVLSQYQKALADYDRAIEIELPRGLTRRAKQTVVSYELDKMREERKELIKTFD
;
A
#
# COMPACT_ATOMS: atom_id res chain seq x y z
N MET A 1 -52.73 -10.44 -48.71
CA MET A 1 -52.78 -9.54 -47.55
C MET A 1 -53.93 -8.56 -47.76
N LYS A 2 -54.99 -8.64 -46.93
CA LYS A 2 -56.12 -7.68 -47.04
C LYS A 2 -55.65 -6.31 -46.51
N ALA A 3 -55.79 -5.28 -47.29
CA ALA A 3 -55.41 -3.91 -46.89
C ALA A 3 -56.29 -3.45 -45.70
N ILE A 4 -55.71 -2.98 -44.65
CA ILE A 4 -56.39 -2.40 -43.48
C ILE A 4 -57.19 -1.17 -43.95
N PRO A 5 -58.50 -1.09 -43.66
CA PRO A 5 -59.34 0.01 -44.10
C PRO A 5 -58.85 1.33 -43.52
N MET A 6 -58.99 2.43 -44.34
CA MET A 6 -58.42 3.76 -44.02
C MET A 6 -58.78 4.30 -42.64
N PRO A 7 -60.00 4.17 -42.09
CA PRO A 7 -60.30 4.63 -40.73
C PRO A 7 -59.53 3.90 -39.65
N LEU A 8 -59.23 2.61 -39.85
CA LEU A 8 -58.47 1.79 -38.90
C LEU A 8 -56.99 2.22 -38.85
N LYS A 9 -56.45 2.67 -39.99
CA LYS A 9 -55.08 3.25 -40.07
C LYS A 9 -54.93 4.51 -39.25
N ILE A 10 -55.92 5.40 -39.28
CA ILE A 10 -55.92 6.64 -38.50
C ILE A 10 -56.00 6.36 -37.01
N LEU A 11 -56.84 5.37 -36.63
CA LEU A 11 -56.95 4.92 -35.23
C LEU A 11 -55.64 4.33 -34.73
N PHE A 12 -54.97 3.51 -35.53
CA PHE A 12 -53.66 2.95 -35.18
C PHE A 12 -52.56 4.03 -35.07
N PHE A 13 -52.56 5.03 -35.96
CA PHE A 13 -51.62 6.14 -35.89
C PHE A 13 -51.85 7.00 -34.63
N GLY A 14 -53.11 7.23 -34.27
CA GLY A 14 -53.48 7.95 -33.07
C GLY A 14 -52.99 7.22 -31.78
N ILE A 15 -53.18 5.90 -31.72
CA ILE A 15 -52.75 5.07 -30.63
C ILE A 15 -51.21 5.07 -30.50
N ILE A 16 -50.48 4.98 -31.60
CA ILE A 16 -49.00 5.02 -31.63
C ILE A 16 -48.48 6.37 -31.10
N LEU A 17 -49.10 7.49 -31.53
CA LEU A 17 -48.75 8.81 -31.07
C LEU A 17 -48.99 9.00 -29.54
N VAL A 18 -50.11 8.48 -29.04
CA VAL A 18 -50.43 8.50 -27.60
C VAL A 18 -49.42 7.68 -26.81
N ILE A 19 -49.08 6.46 -27.28
CA ILE A 19 -48.09 5.62 -26.65
C ILE A 19 -46.70 6.30 -26.68
N ALA A 20 -46.30 6.89 -27.81
CA ALA A 20 -45.02 7.62 -27.93
C ALA A 20 -44.99 8.81 -26.99
N PHE A 21 -46.07 9.56 -26.82
CA PHE A 21 -46.19 10.67 -25.88
C PHE A 21 -46.08 10.18 -24.41
N TYR A 22 -46.76 9.10 -24.05
CA TYR A 22 -46.68 8.55 -22.71
C TYR A 22 -45.27 8.00 -22.39
N VAL A 23 -44.62 7.35 -23.35
CA VAL A 23 -43.24 6.85 -23.19
C VAL A 23 -42.28 8.04 -23.05
N SER A 24 -42.41 9.07 -23.84
CA SER A 24 -41.59 10.29 -23.74
C SER A 24 -41.83 11.02 -22.43
N TYR A 25 -43.09 11.10 -21.98
CA TYR A 25 -43.43 11.71 -20.69
C TYR A 25 -42.85 10.89 -19.51
N PHE A 26 -42.95 9.55 -19.56
CA PHE A 26 -42.41 8.68 -18.50
C PHE A 26 -40.88 8.74 -18.45
N ILE A 27 -40.22 8.79 -19.62
CA ILE A 27 -38.76 8.96 -19.69
C ILE A 27 -38.38 10.35 -19.15
N TRP A 28 -39.12 11.40 -19.51
CA TRP A 28 -38.88 12.75 -19.02
C TRP A 28 -39.08 12.84 -17.49
N ASP A 29 -40.14 12.27 -16.97
CA ASP A 29 -40.44 12.24 -15.53
C ASP A 29 -39.37 11.45 -14.75
N SER A 30 -38.94 10.31 -15.30
CA SER A 30 -37.84 9.52 -14.73
C SER A 30 -36.49 10.28 -14.73
N ILE A 31 -36.17 11.00 -15.80
CA ILE A 31 -34.96 11.82 -15.89
C ILE A 31 -35.06 13.05 -14.99
N SER A 32 -36.23 13.68 -14.89
CA SER A 32 -36.42 14.87 -14.07
C SER A 32 -36.52 14.59 -12.57
N SER A 33 -36.99 13.40 -12.19
CA SER A 33 -37.04 12.97 -10.79
C SER A 33 -35.65 12.60 -10.22
N GLU A 34 -34.69 12.26 -11.09
CA GLU A 34 -33.30 12.04 -10.72
C GLU A 34 -32.38 13.24 -11.02
N SER A 35 -32.95 14.41 -11.32
CA SER A 35 -32.11 15.60 -11.45
C SER A 35 -31.58 15.97 -10.06
N TYR A 36 -30.43 15.41 -9.72
CA TYR A 36 -29.62 15.96 -8.63
C TYR A 36 -29.38 17.44 -8.93
N THR A 37 -29.98 18.30 -8.14
CA THR A 37 -29.73 19.74 -8.29
C THR A 37 -28.24 19.99 -8.05
N LEU A 38 -27.69 21.02 -8.67
CA LEU A 38 -26.30 21.40 -8.44
C LEU A 38 -25.99 21.54 -6.95
N ASP A 39 -26.98 21.95 -6.16
CA ASP A 39 -26.89 22.09 -4.73
C ASP A 39 -26.76 20.73 -4.01
N THR A 40 -27.52 19.70 -4.42
CA THR A 40 -27.37 18.35 -3.83
C THR A 40 -26.03 17.73 -4.16
N VAL A 41 -25.51 17.93 -5.39
CA VAL A 41 -24.17 17.48 -5.77
C VAL A 41 -23.10 18.21 -4.96
N ASN A 42 -23.23 19.51 -4.76
CA ASN A 42 -22.30 20.30 -3.96
C ASN A 42 -22.31 19.89 -2.47
N GLU A 43 -23.47 19.62 -1.88
CA GLU A 43 -23.56 19.14 -0.48
C GLU A 43 -22.96 17.73 -0.34
N MET A 44 -23.24 16.80 -1.25
CA MET A 44 -22.61 15.47 -1.26
C MET A 44 -21.08 15.57 -1.40
N HIS A 45 -20.60 16.48 -2.23
CA HIS A 45 -19.16 16.70 -2.40
C HIS A 45 -18.51 17.28 -1.14
N LYS A 46 -19.17 18.21 -0.50
CA LYS A 46 -18.74 18.81 0.77
C LYS A 46 -18.72 17.79 1.92
N GLU A 47 -19.73 16.93 2.02
CA GLU A 47 -19.75 15.82 2.98
C GLU A 47 -18.61 14.84 2.72
N HIS A 48 -18.37 14.48 1.46
CA HIS A 48 -17.28 13.59 1.09
C HIS A 48 -15.90 14.19 1.44
N ILE A 49 -15.66 15.46 1.13
CA ILE A 49 -14.43 16.16 1.50
C ILE A 49 -14.27 16.21 3.02
N SER A 50 -15.34 16.49 3.75
CA SER A 50 -15.33 16.49 5.23
C SER A 50 -14.98 15.12 5.80
N ALA A 51 -15.56 14.05 5.26
CA ALA A 51 -15.26 12.68 5.67
C ALA A 51 -13.80 12.29 5.39
N VAL A 52 -13.28 12.65 4.21
CA VAL A 52 -11.86 12.40 3.84
C VAL A 52 -10.92 13.17 4.77
N ASN A 53 -11.20 14.44 5.09
CA ASN A 53 -10.38 15.24 5.98
C ASN A 53 -10.42 14.71 7.42
N ASN A 54 -11.58 14.26 7.92
CA ASN A 54 -11.70 13.63 9.22
C ASN A 54 -10.90 12.31 9.30
N ASN A 55 -10.97 11.47 8.27
CA ASN A 55 -10.19 10.25 8.21
C ASN A 55 -8.68 10.52 8.20
N LYS A 56 -8.24 11.53 7.45
CA LYS A 56 -6.84 11.93 7.43
C LYS A 56 -6.39 12.43 8.81
N ALA A 57 -7.15 13.28 9.46
CA ALA A 57 -6.82 13.78 10.79
C ALA A 57 -6.74 12.65 11.84
N THR A 58 -7.59 11.63 11.75
CA THR A 58 -7.53 10.46 12.64
C THR A 58 -6.32 9.59 12.36
N GLU A 59 -5.91 9.40 11.11
CA GLU A 59 -4.70 8.65 10.74
C GLU A 59 -3.42 9.41 11.14
N ASP A 60 -3.39 10.73 10.98
CA ASP A 60 -2.26 11.56 11.43
C ASP A 60 -2.11 11.46 12.97
N LEU A 61 -3.20 11.57 13.73
CA LEU A 61 -3.19 11.42 15.19
C LEU A 61 -2.73 10.01 15.63
N LYS A 62 -3.18 8.97 14.95
CA LYS A 62 -2.78 7.59 15.20
C LYS A 62 -1.28 7.38 14.92
N THR A 63 -0.77 7.97 13.85
CA THR A 63 0.64 7.98 13.49
C THR A 63 1.48 8.63 14.60
N ASP A 64 1.07 9.80 15.09
CA ASP A 64 1.75 10.53 16.16
C ASP A 64 1.75 9.74 17.48
N LEU A 65 0.62 9.11 17.82
CA LEU A 65 0.50 8.29 19.04
C LEU A 65 1.38 7.02 18.96
N ASN A 66 1.42 6.37 17.81
CA ASN A 66 2.29 5.22 17.60
C ASN A 66 3.77 5.60 17.75
N LEU A 67 4.20 6.69 17.14
CA LEU A 67 5.58 7.16 17.24
C LEU A 67 5.92 7.56 18.69
N ALA A 68 5.02 8.22 19.40
CA ALA A 68 5.21 8.56 20.82
C ALA A 68 5.41 7.31 21.67
N THR A 69 4.63 6.24 21.41
CA THR A 69 4.74 4.95 22.11
C THR A 69 6.10 4.28 21.81
N LEU A 70 6.52 4.24 20.56
CA LEU A 70 7.81 3.67 20.17
C LEU A 70 8.99 4.44 20.78
N ASN A 71 8.93 5.77 20.78
CA ASN A 71 9.92 6.61 21.43
C ASN A 71 10.03 6.34 22.94
N ARG A 72 8.89 6.20 23.60
CA ARG A 72 8.85 5.84 25.03
C ARG A 72 9.48 4.46 25.28
N ASN A 73 9.15 3.47 24.44
CA ASN A 73 9.70 2.13 24.60
C ASN A 73 11.22 2.10 24.45
N VAL A 74 11.77 2.78 23.45
CA VAL A 74 13.23 2.92 23.27
C VAL A 74 13.90 3.60 24.47
N GLN A 75 13.23 4.56 25.13
CA GLN A 75 13.75 5.22 26.33
C GLN A 75 13.69 4.33 27.59
N LEU A 76 12.64 3.52 27.73
CA LEU A 76 12.45 2.64 28.87
C LEU A 76 13.26 1.36 28.80
N TYR A 77 13.49 0.83 27.61
CA TYR A 77 14.14 -0.45 27.34
C TYR A 77 15.37 -0.27 26.45
N VAL A 78 16.33 0.52 26.92
CA VAL A 78 17.50 0.98 26.15
C VAL A 78 18.39 -0.14 25.63
N ASP A 79 18.40 -1.30 26.31
CA ASP A 79 19.22 -2.46 25.95
C ASP A 79 18.42 -3.55 25.20
N ASP A 80 17.16 -3.29 24.89
CA ASP A 80 16.34 -4.22 24.09
C ASP A 80 16.37 -3.84 22.61
N SER A 81 17.03 -4.69 21.82
CA SER A 81 17.19 -4.50 20.38
C SER A 81 15.86 -4.44 19.62
N THR A 82 14.80 -5.08 20.15
CA THR A 82 13.50 -5.15 19.47
C THR A 82 12.80 -3.80 19.42
N HIS A 83 12.89 -2.98 20.46
CA HIS A 83 12.26 -1.66 20.47
C HIS A 83 12.92 -0.68 19.50
N HIS A 84 14.24 -0.76 19.33
CA HIS A 84 14.93 -0.01 18.29
C HIS A 84 14.52 -0.50 16.89
N PHE A 85 14.46 -1.81 16.69
CA PHE A 85 14.02 -2.38 15.44
C PHE A 85 12.58 -1.99 15.09
N ASP A 86 11.65 -2.05 16.03
CA ASP A 86 10.24 -1.68 15.83
C ASP A 86 10.09 -0.19 15.42
N ARG A 87 10.89 0.70 16.03
CA ARG A 87 10.87 2.11 15.66
C ARG A 87 11.48 2.33 14.27
N ALA A 88 12.54 1.63 13.93
CA ALA A 88 13.13 1.66 12.59
C ALA A 88 12.14 1.17 11.52
N GLU A 89 11.43 0.06 11.77
CA GLU A 89 10.37 -0.45 10.90
C GLU A 89 9.24 0.58 10.72
N TYR A 90 8.89 1.29 11.78
CA TYR A 90 7.89 2.34 11.72
C TYR A 90 8.35 3.51 10.83
N TYR A 91 9.59 3.99 10.98
CA TYR A 91 10.16 5.02 10.10
C TYR A 91 10.26 4.54 8.65
N THR A 92 10.60 3.29 8.42
CA THR A 92 10.64 2.69 7.07
C THR A 92 9.27 2.70 6.40
N ARG A 93 8.20 2.38 7.13
CA ARG A 93 6.81 2.48 6.62
C ARG A 93 6.41 3.92 6.27
N LEU A 94 6.95 4.90 6.98
CA LEU A 94 6.78 6.32 6.67
C LEU A 94 7.74 6.83 5.57
N THR A 95 8.47 5.92 4.90
CA THR A 95 9.50 6.25 3.89
C THR A 95 10.64 7.15 4.42
N ARG A 96 10.88 7.12 5.74
CA ARG A 96 11.92 7.90 6.42
C ARG A 96 13.12 7.02 6.77
N GLN A 97 13.79 6.49 5.74
CA GLN A 97 14.96 5.64 5.90
C GLN A 97 16.13 6.35 6.61
N ASP A 98 16.21 7.65 6.45
CA ASP A 98 17.17 8.51 7.16
C ASP A 98 17.03 8.40 8.69
N LEU A 99 15.81 8.28 9.20
CA LEU A 99 15.52 8.10 10.62
C LEU A 99 15.56 6.63 11.06
N ALA A 100 15.31 5.69 10.15
CA ALA A 100 15.34 4.27 10.44
C ALA A 100 16.76 3.73 10.65
N LEU A 101 17.74 4.20 9.87
CA LEU A 101 19.11 3.68 9.89
C LEU A 101 19.81 3.72 11.25
N PRO A 102 19.75 4.79 12.06
CA PRO A 102 20.31 4.82 13.41
C PRO A 102 19.72 3.72 14.31
N ASP A 103 18.42 3.51 14.23
CA ASP A 103 17.73 2.51 15.05
C ASP A 103 18.05 1.09 14.61
N TYR A 104 18.08 0.78 13.30
CA TYR A 104 18.57 -0.52 12.83
C TYR A 104 20.02 -0.77 13.28
N THR A 105 20.86 0.27 13.23
CA THR A 105 22.25 0.14 13.68
C THR A 105 22.31 -0.17 15.17
N LYS A 106 21.49 0.51 15.98
CA LYS A 106 21.41 0.23 17.41
C LYS A 106 20.88 -1.16 17.73
N ALA A 107 19.86 -1.62 17.00
CA ALA A 107 19.35 -2.98 17.11
C ALA A 107 20.43 -4.04 16.83
N ILE A 108 21.26 -3.83 15.80
CA ILE A 108 22.39 -4.70 15.45
C ILE A 108 23.49 -4.67 16.53
N GLU A 109 23.81 -3.49 17.08
CA GLU A 109 24.78 -3.38 18.17
C GLU A 109 24.35 -4.21 19.40
N LEU A 110 23.05 -4.20 19.71
CA LEU A 110 22.48 -4.93 20.85
C LEU A 110 22.31 -6.43 20.57
N ASN A 111 22.05 -6.82 19.33
CA ASN A 111 21.91 -8.22 18.92
C ASN A 111 22.42 -8.42 17.47
N SER A 112 23.71 -8.74 17.37
CA SER A 112 24.40 -8.92 16.08
C SER A 112 24.14 -10.27 15.40
N GLU A 113 23.37 -11.17 16.01
CA GLU A 113 23.06 -12.49 15.41
C GLU A 113 21.64 -12.53 14.84
N ASN A 114 20.91 -11.42 14.84
CA ASN A 114 19.59 -11.36 14.22
C ASN A 114 19.70 -10.94 12.72
N MET A 115 19.49 -11.91 11.85
CA MET A 115 19.51 -11.76 10.38
C MET A 115 18.58 -10.65 9.89
N SER A 116 17.37 -10.53 10.47
CA SER A 116 16.36 -9.57 10.03
C SER A 116 16.82 -8.10 10.18
N TYR A 117 17.68 -7.81 11.17
CA TYR A 117 18.17 -6.45 11.39
C TYR A 117 19.09 -5.99 10.27
N TYR A 118 20.00 -6.85 9.82
CA TYR A 118 20.88 -6.58 8.67
C TYR A 118 20.07 -6.52 7.37
N TRP A 119 19.12 -7.45 7.20
CA TRP A 119 18.25 -7.46 6.03
C TRP A 119 17.51 -6.14 5.85
N GLN A 120 16.83 -5.66 6.89
CA GLN A 120 16.05 -4.43 6.82
C GLN A 120 16.93 -3.19 6.71
N ARG A 121 18.10 -3.16 7.38
CA ARG A 121 19.05 -2.07 7.20
C ARG A 121 19.63 -2.05 5.78
N GLY A 122 19.92 -3.19 5.21
CA GLY A 122 20.33 -3.32 3.81
C GLY A 122 19.31 -2.76 2.85
N ARG A 123 18.03 -3.07 3.07
CA ARG A 123 16.94 -2.47 2.28
C ARG A 123 16.84 -0.95 2.44
N ALA A 124 17.01 -0.43 3.64
CA ALA A 124 17.03 1.01 3.87
C ALA A 124 18.21 1.69 3.14
N TYR A 125 19.42 1.07 3.16
CA TYR A 125 20.57 1.54 2.38
C TYR A 125 20.31 1.50 0.87
N TRP A 126 19.64 0.44 0.37
CA TRP A 126 19.26 0.34 -1.04
C TRP A 126 18.39 1.53 -1.46
N VAL A 127 17.30 1.80 -0.72
CA VAL A 127 16.39 2.92 -1.02
C VAL A 127 17.13 4.26 -1.06
N LEU A 128 18.16 4.41 -0.21
CA LEU A 128 19.02 5.60 -0.17
C LEU A 128 20.17 5.55 -1.21
N SER A 129 20.16 4.61 -2.13
CA SER A 129 21.21 4.41 -3.15
C SER A 129 22.62 4.17 -2.58
N GLN A 130 22.71 3.73 -1.30
CA GLN A 130 23.98 3.37 -0.65
C GLN A 130 24.29 1.88 -0.86
N TYR A 131 24.43 1.50 -2.13
CA TYR A 131 24.46 0.10 -2.57
C TYR A 131 25.58 -0.76 -1.96
N GLN A 132 26.77 -0.20 -1.76
CA GLN A 132 27.88 -0.93 -1.11
C GLN A 132 27.54 -1.35 0.33
N LYS A 133 26.88 -0.47 1.08
CA LYS A 133 26.44 -0.78 2.43
C LYS A 133 25.29 -1.80 2.44
N ALA A 134 24.34 -1.65 1.49
CA ALA A 134 23.26 -2.63 1.31
C ALA A 134 23.82 -4.03 1.03
N LEU A 135 24.80 -4.14 0.14
CA LEU A 135 25.46 -5.40 -0.20
C LEU A 135 26.14 -6.03 1.00
N ALA A 136 26.88 -5.25 1.79
CA ALA A 136 27.56 -5.74 3.00
C ALA A 136 26.57 -6.28 4.03
N ASP A 137 25.43 -5.58 4.23
CA ASP A 137 24.39 -6.03 5.15
C ASP A 137 23.69 -7.30 4.65
N TYR A 138 23.42 -7.43 3.35
CA TYR A 138 22.85 -8.65 2.78
C TYR A 138 23.82 -9.84 2.88
N ASP A 139 25.11 -9.63 2.65
CA ASP A 139 26.13 -10.67 2.85
C ASP A 139 26.13 -11.14 4.33
N ARG A 140 26.06 -10.20 5.28
CA ARG A 140 26.04 -10.55 6.71
C ARG A 140 24.75 -11.29 7.10
N ALA A 141 23.59 -10.87 6.60
CA ALA A 141 22.32 -11.56 6.83
C ALA A 141 22.38 -13.01 6.32
N ILE A 142 22.94 -13.23 5.13
CA ILE A 142 23.16 -14.57 4.56
C ILE A 142 24.10 -15.42 5.41
N GLU A 143 25.18 -14.85 5.95
CA GLU A 143 26.13 -15.54 6.83
C GLU A 143 25.48 -16.02 8.12
N ILE A 144 24.61 -15.21 8.71
CA ILE A 144 23.90 -15.53 9.96
C ILE A 144 22.90 -16.68 9.71
N GLU A 145 22.11 -16.62 8.64
CA GLU A 145 21.10 -17.64 8.33
C GLU A 145 21.74 -18.99 7.95
N LEU A 146 22.93 -18.98 7.34
CA LEU A 146 23.59 -20.22 6.93
C LEU A 146 24.31 -20.86 8.09
N PRO A 147 23.95 -22.09 8.52
CA PRO A 147 24.66 -22.82 9.56
C PRO A 147 26.15 -22.93 9.27
N ARG A 148 26.99 -22.66 10.28
CA ARG A 148 28.44 -22.78 10.19
C ARG A 148 28.81 -24.24 9.89
N GLY A 149 29.65 -24.47 8.87
CA GLY A 149 30.16 -25.80 8.51
C GLY A 149 29.36 -26.55 7.44
N LEU A 150 28.27 -26.02 6.95
CA LEU A 150 27.55 -26.65 5.83
C LEU A 150 28.36 -26.58 4.53
N THR A 151 28.41 -27.71 3.80
CA THR A 151 28.99 -27.76 2.45
C THR A 151 28.14 -26.91 1.48
N ARG A 152 28.77 -26.42 0.40
CA ARG A 152 28.10 -25.63 -0.65
C ARG A 152 26.81 -26.28 -1.15
N ARG A 153 26.78 -27.62 -1.21
CA ARG A 153 25.63 -28.41 -1.68
C ARG A 153 24.51 -28.47 -0.63
N ALA A 154 24.85 -28.61 0.66
CA ALA A 154 23.90 -28.59 1.74
C ALA A 154 23.32 -27.18 1.97
N LYS A 155 24.13 -26.14 1.76
CA LYS A 155 23.70 -24.73 1.78
C LYS A 155 22.61 -24.43 0.74
N GLN A 156 22.60 -25.16 -0.37
CA GLN A 156 21.63 -24.97 -1.45
C GLN A 156 20.28 -25.64 -1.17
N THR A 157 20.24 -26.59 -0.24
CA THR A 157 19.03 -27.37 0.10
C THR A 157 18.24 -26.76 1.27
N VAL A 158 18.88 -25.91 2.10
CA VAL A 158 18.29 -25.26 3.28
C VAL A 158 17.95 -23.81 2.95
N VAL A 159 17.26 -23.62 1.84
CA VAL A 159 16.94 -22.27 1.38
C VAL A 159 15.53 -21.90 1.81
N SER A 160 15.41 -20.96 2.76
CA SER A 160 14.14 -20.30 3.05
C SER A 160 13.79 -19.30 1.93
N TYR A 161 12.52 -19.02 1.76
CA TYR A 161 12.04 -18.03 0.77
C TYR A 161 12.74 -16.67 0.96
N GLU A 162 12.97 -16.27 2.22
CA GLU A 162 13.66 -15.02 2.56
C GLU A 162 15.10 -15.01 2.04
N LEU A 163 15.82 -16.12 2.19
CA LEU A 163 17.20 -16.23 1.73
C LEU A 163 17.31 -16.16 0.22
N ASP A 164 16.36 -16.76 -0.52
CA ASP A 164 16.33 -16.63 -1.98
C ASP A 164 16.06 -15.20 -2.41
N LYS A 165 15.14 -14.51 -1.73
CA LYS A 165 14.87 -13.11 -1.97
C LYS A 165 16.11 -12.23 -1.75
N MET A 166 16.84 -12.44 -0.65
CA MET A 166 18.10 -11.75 -0.37
C MET A 166 19.14 -11.97 -1.46
N ARG A 167 19.26 -13.21 -1.93
CA ARG A 167 20.20 -13.55 -3.01
C ARG A 167 19.86 -12.87 -4.32
N GLU A 168 18.59 -12.78 -4.66
CA GLU A 168 18.16 -12.09 -5.88
C GLU A 168 18.38 -10.57 -5.77
N GLU A 169 18.04 -9.96 -4.65
CA GLU A 169 18.30 -8.52 -4.43
C GLU A 169 19.81 -8.23 -4.46
N ARG A 170 20.64 -9.10 -3.89
CA ARG A 170 22.10 -8.99 -3.98
C ARG A 170 22.62 -9.12 -5.43
N LYS A 171 22.06 -10.02 -6.22
CA LYS A 171 22.44 -10.16 -7.63
C LYS A 171 22.09 -8.93 -8.45
N GLU A 172 20.92 -8.36 -8.22
CA GLU A 172 20.52 -7.12 -8.89
C GLU A 172 21.45 -5.95 -8.51
N LEU A 173 21.87 -5.85 -7.24
CA LEU A 173 22.85 -4.85 -6.82
C LEU A 173 24.18 -5.02 -7.56
N ILE A 174 24.70 -6.23 -7.68
CA ILE A 174 25.98 -6.48 -8.37
C ILE A 174 25.90 -6.02 -9.83
N LYS A 175 24.80 -6.30 -10.54
CA LYS A 175 24.60 -5.85 -11.93
C LYS A 175 24.61 -4.33 -12.11
N THR A 176 24.30 -3.56 -11.08
CA THR A 176 24.31 -2.09 -11.15
C THR A 176 25.71 -1.50 -11.08
N PHE A 177 26.74 -2.32 -10.77
CA PHE A 177 28.14 -1.89 -10.65
C PHE A 177 29.04 -2.36 -11.82
N ASP A 178 28.52 -3.27 -12.67
CA ASP A 178 29.17 -3.69 -13.92
C ASP A 178 28.71 -2.82 -15.09
#